data_a6457cf3e50a7ec41f331026ee948d00
#
_entry.id   a6457cf3e50a7ec41f331026ee948d00
#
_cell.length_a   1.000
_cell.length_b   1.000
_cell.length_c   1.000
_cell.angle_alpha   90.00
_cell.angle_beta   90.00
_cell.angle_gamma   90.00
#
_symmetry.space_group_name_H-M   'P 1'
#
loop_
_entity.id
_entity.type
_entity.pdbx_description
1 polymer ?
#
loop_
_entity_poly.entity_id
_entity_poly.type
_entity_poly.pdbx_seq_one_letter_code
_entity_poly.pdbx_strand_id
1 'polypeptide(L)'
;MNYYDEIKNKIIDNEIYGKVKDYSKEKNTVITYFEIGRLLNEVGGKYGDNIIDEYSKKLVKEVGKKYNRRTLFKMKQFYNVFSDGKVSTLSTQLSWSHYIELLPIKDFNKLLYYLNVCIDNKIDVRTLRSRIKSNEYERLDDETKNKLINGKETSVVDFVKNPIIIKNKYNYEDISEKMLQRLILEDISSFMKELGNGFSFIDSEHKIKLGDRYNYIDLLLFNIEFNCYVVVELKVCELRKEYIGQIEVYMNYIDRNIKKISQDKTIGIIICKKNNKYVIEYCSDNRIISREYILV
;
A
#
# COMPACT_ATOMS: atom_id res chain seq x y z
N MET A 1 3.95 -39.51 19.10
CA MET A 1 2.98 -38.49 18.70
C MET A 1 2.61 -38.74 17.24
N ASN A 2 1.34 -38.96 16.92
CA ASN A 2 0.91 -39.20 15.54
C ASN A 2 0.55 -37.87 14.87
N TYR A 3 1.52 -37.24 14.26
CA TYR A 3 1.37 -35.94 13.59
C TYR A 3 0.29 -35.97 12.51
N TYR A 4 0.12 -37.09 11.79
CA TYR A 4 -0.92 -37.16 10.77
C TYR A 4 -2.32 -37.01 11.35
N ASP A 5 -2.62 -37.77 12.40
CA ASP A 5 -3.94 -37.77 13.03
C ASP A 5 -4.23 -36.38 13.68
N GLU A 6 -3.22 -35.76 14.29
CA GLU A 6 -3.36 -34.39 14.85
C GLU A 6 -3.66 -33.37 13.76
N ILE A 7 -2.92 -33.38 12.66
CA ILE A 7 -3.19 -32.50 11.51
C ILE A 7 -4.58 -32.75 10.94
N LYS A 8 -4.95 -34.02 10.74
CA LYS A 8 -6.25 -34.40 10.19
C LYS A 8 -7.41 -33.92 11.08
N ASN A 9 -7.31 -34.12 12.40
CA ASN A 9 -8.32 -33.69 13.34
C ASN A 9 -8.47 -32.14 13.33
N LYS A 10 -7.38 -31.39 13.37
CA LYS A 10 -7.43 -29.91 13.25
C LYS A 10 -8.10 -29.45 11.95
N ILE A 11 -7.85 -30.14 10.85
CA ILE A 11 -8.50 -29.85 9.56
C ILE A 11 -10.00 -30.13 9.64
N ILE A 12 -10.42 -31.28 10.18
CA ILE A 12 -11.83 -31.66 10.29
C ILE A 12 -12.55 -30.68 11.20
N ASP A 13 -11.99 -30.33 12.35
CA ASP A 13 -12.56 -29.35 13.27
C ASP A 13 -12.77 -27.99 12.59
N ASN A 14 -11.79 -27.51 11.83
CA ASN A 14 -11.91 -26.27 11.07
C ASN A 14 -12.96 -26.35 9.95
N GLU A 15 -13.13 -27.50 9.29
CA GLU A 15 -14.18 -27.71 8.30
C GLU A 15 -15.60 -27.69 8.94
N ILE A 16 -15.73 -28.31 10.10
CA ILE A 16 -16.97 -28.30 10.87
C ILE A 16 -17.29 -26.87 11.30
N TYR A 17 -16.29 -26.19 11.88
CA TYR A 17 -16.42 -24.78 12.29
C TYR A 17 -16.79 -23.87 11.12
N GLY A 18 -16.20 -24.13 9.95
CA GLY A 18 -16.48 -23.39 8.72
C GLY A 18 -17.89 -23.55 8.16
N LYS A 19 -18.67 -24.57 8.59
CA LYS A 19 -20.07 -24.76 8.21
C LYS A 19 -21.03 -23.94 9.09
N VAL A 20 -20.60 -23.58 10.28
CA VAL A 20 -21.32 -22.66 11.15
C VAL A 20 -21.05 -21.25 10.63
N LYS A 21 -22.09 -20.54 10.14
CA LYS A 21 -21.97 -19.17 9.67
C LYS A 21 -21.65 -18.24 10.84
N ASP A 22 -20.38 -18.04 11.13
CA ASP A 22 -19.92 -17.14 12.19
C ASP A 22 -18.81 -16.21 11.65
N TYR A 23 -18.75 -14.98 12.16
CA TYR A 23 -17.72 -13.97 11.89
C TYR A 23 -16.31 -14.45 12.26
N SER A 24 -16.18 -15.43 13.14
CA SER A 24 -14.92 -15.99 13.59
C SER A 24 -14.29 -17.02 12.63
N LYS A 25 -14.98 -17.40 11.54
CA LYS A 25 -14.55 -18.45 10.62
C LYS A 25 -13.18 -18.22 10.02
N GLU A 26 -12.91 -17.00 9.50
CA GLU A 26 -11.63 -16.70 8.88
C GLU A 26 -10.51 -16.65 9.90
N LYS A 27 -10.78 -16.10 11.08
CA LYS A 27 -9.86 -16.08 12.23
C LYS A 27 -9.45 -17.51 12.61
N ASN A 28 -10.43 -18.39 12.80
CA ASN A 28 -10.19 -19.78 13.15
C ASN A 28 -9.36 -20.49 12.07
N THR A 29 -9.67 -20.25 10.79
CA THR A 29 -8.92 -20.83 9.66
C THR A 29 -7.46 -20.41 9.67
N VAL A 30 -7.15 -19.13 9.89
CA VAL A 30 -5.78 -18.61 9.94
C VAL A 30 -5.00 -19.24 11.09
N ILE A 31 -5.58 -19.28 12.30
CA ILE A 31 -4.96 -19.90 13.48
C ILE A 31 -4.72 -21.40 13.23
N THR A 32 -5.73 -22.11 12.74
CA THR A 32 -5.62 -23.54 12.44
C THR A 32 -4.52 -23.83 11.42
N TYR A 33 -4.43 -23.02 10.36
CA TYR A 33 -3.39 -23.22 9.34
C TYR A 33 -1.99 -22.87 9.83
N PHE A 34 -1.87 -21.94 10.76
CA PHE A 34 -0.61 -21.66 11.44
C PHE A 34 -0.15 -22.84 12.30
N GLU A 35 -1.05 -23.44 13.07
CA GLU A 35 -0.75 -24.62 13.90
C GLU A 35 -0.44 -25.85 13.06
N ILE A 36 -1.18 -26.08 11.96
CA ILE A 36 -0.85 -27.13 11.01
C ILE A 36 0.53 -26.89 10.42
N GLY A 37 0.86 -25.65 10.07
CA GLY A 37 2.18 -25.25 9.59
C GLY A 37 3.30 -25.62 10.58
N ARG A 38 3.08 -25.37 11.88
CA ARG A 38 3.99 -25.78 12.96
C ARG A 38 4.23 -27.30 12.97
N LEU A 39 3.15 -28.07 12.98
CA LEU A 39 3.23 -29.54 12.96
C LEU A 39 3.94 -30.07 11.71
N LEU A 40 3.67 -29.47 10.53
CA LEU A 40 4.35 -29.82 9.28
C LEU A 40 5.83 -29.46 9.31
N ASN A 41 6.21 -28.40 10.00
CA ASN A 41 7.61 -28.02 10.18
C ASN A 41 8.34 -29.03 11.09
N GLU A 42 7.71 -29.41 12.20
CA GLU A 42 8.25 -30.41 13.13
C GLU A 42 8.43 -31.77 12.48
N VAL A 43 7.41 -32.26 11.75
CA VAL A 43 7.48 -33.56 11.09
C VAL A 43 8.48 -33.57 9.94
N GLY A 44 8.53 -32.47 9.16
CA GLY A 44 9.51 -32.31 8.08
C GLY A 44 10.96 -32.29 8.58
N GLY A 45 11.20 -31.63 9.73
CA GLY A 45 12.50 -31.64 10.40
C GLY A 45 12.94 -33.02 10.90
N LYS A 46 11.99 -33.87 11.31
CA LYS A 46 12.29 -35.23 11.83
C LYS A 46 12.42 -36.30 10.73
N TYR A 47 11.58 -36.23 9.70
CA TYR A 47 11.41 -37.28 8.72
C TYR A 47 11.68 -36.85 7.27
N GLY A 48 12.05 -35.60 7.05
CA GLY A 48 12.19 -35.01 5.74
C GLY A 48 10.85 -34.59 5.09
N ASP A 49 10.91 -33.73 4.08
CA ASP A 49 9.70 -33.15 3.46
C ASP A 49 8.87 -34.18 2.65
N ASN A 50 9.42 -35.36 2.31
CA ASN A 50 8.66 -36.40 1.62
C ASN A 50 7.47 -36.93 2.42
N ILE A 51 7.51 -36.85 3.75
CA ILE A 51 6.39 -37.23 4.62
C ILE A 51 5.17 -36.30 4.40
N ILE A 52 5.41 -35.04 4.03
CA ILE A 52 4.34 -34.09 3.72
C ILE A 52 3.60 -34.49 2.45
N ASP A 53 4.31 -35.06 1.49
CA ASP A 53 3.71 -35.59 0.25
C ASP A 53 2.80 -36.80 0.55
N GLU A 54 3.22 -37.69 1.46
CA GLU A 54 2.38 -38.79 1.91
C GLU A 54 1.14 -38.32 2.66
N TYR A 55 1.30 -37.36 3.55
CA TYR A 55 0.18 -36.75 4.28
C TYR A 55 -0.80 -36.08 3.32
N SER A 56 -0.29 -35.36 2.32
CA SER A 56 -1.13 -34.74 1.29
C SER A 56 -1.98 -35.77 0.55
N LYS A 57 -1.38 -36.86 0.10
CA LYS A 57 -2.12 -37.94 -0.61
C LYS A 57 -3.25 -38.52 0.23
N LYS A 58 -3.00 -38.76 1.52
CA LYS A 58 -4.01 -39.29 2.47
C LYS A 58 -5.10 -38.24 2.71
N LEU A 59 -4.74 -36.96 3.03
CA LEU A 59 -5.69 -35.88 3.32
C LEU A 59 -6.57 -35.55 2.12
N VAL A 60 -6.04 -35.57 0.90
CA VAL A 60 -6.83 -35.36 -0.33
C VAL A 60 -7.91 -36.44 -0.46
N LYS A 61 -7.58 -37.69 -0.13
CA LYS A 61 -8.52 -38.81 -0.21
C LYS A 61 -9.55 -38.80 0.92
N GLU A 62 -9.14 -38.48 2.14
CA GLU A 62 -9.95 -38.61 3.36
C GLU A 62 -10.75 -37.36 3.72
N VAL A 63 -10.22 -36.18 3.40
CA VAL A 63 -10.83 -34.90 3.80
C VAL A 63 -11.25 -34.04 2.61
N GLY A 64 -10.36 -33.88 1.61
CA GLY A 64 -10.72 -33.15 0.40
C GLY A 64 -9.54 -32.57 -0.40
N LYS A 65 -9.80 -32.32 -1.70
CA LYS A 65 -8.81 -31.90 -2.69
C LYS A 65 -8.04 -30.60 -2.36
N LYS A 66 -8.59 -29.74 -1.49
CA LYS A 66 -7.93 -28.50 -1.10
C LYS A 66 -6.69 -28.71 -0.23
N TYR A 67 -6.52 -29.88 0.43
CA TYR A 67 -5.37 -30.21 1.27
C TYR A 67 -4.27 -30.91 0.49
N ASN A 68 -4.07 -30.48 -0.75
CA ASN A 68 -2.99 -30.97 -1.62
C ASN A 68 -1.61 -30.46 -1.14
N ARG A 69 -0.56 -31.05 -1.72
CA ARG A 69 0.84 -30.72 -1.42
C ARG A 69 1.12 -29.23 -1.38
N ARG A 70 0.66 -28.49 -2.39
CA ARG A 70 0.89 -27.04 -2.48
C ARG A 70 0.30 -26.29 -1.28
N THR A 71 -0.89 -26.66 -0.85
CA THR A 71 -1.56 -26.04 0.29
C THR A 71 -0.84 -26.32 1.60
N LEU A 72 -0.41 -27.58 1.82
CA LEU A 72 0.34 -27.95 3.04
C LEU A 72 1.70 -27.22 3.11
N PHE A 73 2.41 -27.13 1.99
CA PHE A 73 3.67 -26.36 1.94
C PHE A 73 3.45 -24.86 2.18
N LYS A 74 2.33 -24.27 1.73
CA LYS A 74 1.99 -22.89 2.06
C LYS A 74 1.71 -22.70 3.55
N MET A 75 1.06 -23.66 4.21
CA MET A 75 0.86 -23.64 5.66
C MET A 75 2.20 -23.74 6.40
N LYS A 76 3.11 -24.63 5.96
CA LYS A 76 4.47 -24.73 6.50
C LYS A 76 5.25 -23.43 6.32
N GLN A 77 5.21 -22.83 5.12
CA GLN A 77 5.84 -21.55 4.83
C GLN A 77 5.25 -20.43 5.70
N PHE A 78 3.94 -20.42 5.88
CA PHE A 78 3.24 -19.45 6.71
C PHE A 78 3.75 -19.47 8.15
N TYR A 79 3.85 -20.65 8.75
CA TYR A 79 4.45 -20.79 10.07
C TYR A 79 5.88 -20.27 10.11
N ASN A 80 6.74 -20.67 9.15
CA ASN A 80 8.13 -20.24 9.13
C ASN A 80 8.32 -18.73 9.01
N VAL A 81 7.45 -18.05 8.24
CA VAL A 81 7.53 -16.58 8.05
C VAL A 81 7.05 -15.83 9.29
N PHE A 82 6.03 -16.35 9.99
CA PHE A 82 5.34 -15.63 11.06
C PHE A 82 5.61 -16.16 12.47
N SER A 83 6.46 -17.20 12.64
CA SER A 83 6.79 -17.77 13.94
C SER A 83 7.94 -17.08 14.68
N ASP A 84 8.80 -16.31 13.98
CA ASP A 84 10.05 -15.76 14.54
C ASP A 84 9.87 -14.59 15.52
N GLY A 85 8.64 -14.32 15.99
CA GLY A 85 8.36 -13.25 16.95
C GLY A 85 8.57 -11.81 16.41
N LYS A 86 9.08 -11.68 15.18
CA LYS A 86 9.30 -10.39 14.51
C LYS A 86 7.98 -9.74 14.06
N VAL A 87 6.94 -10.55 13.89
CA VAL A 87 5.56 -10.08 13.69
C VAL A 87 4.84 -10.33 15.00
N SER A 88 4.59 -9.30 15.77
CA SER A 88 4.16 -9.38 17.16
C SER A 88 2.81 -10.07 17.38
N THR A 89 2.01 -10.27 16.34
CA THR A 89 0.76 -11.05 16.43
C THR A 89 0.24 -11.39 15.04
N LEU A 90 -0.12 -12.66 14.80
CA LEU A 90 -0.96 -13.02 13.65
C LEU A 90 -2.21 -12.17 13.69
N SER A 91 -2.34 -11.24 12.76
CA SER A 91 -3.55 -10.43 12.68
C SER A 91 -4.72 -11.32 12.27
N THR A 92 -5.66 -11.45 13.20
CA THR A 92 -6.91 -12.17 12.96
C THR A 92 -7.90 -11.37 12.11
N GLN A 93 -7.53 -10.16 11.70
CA GLN A 93 -8.30 -9.32 10.80
C GLN A 93 -8.07 -9.66 9.32
N LEU A 94 -7.00 -10.41 9.02
CA LEU A 94 -6.66 -10.82 7.66
C LEU A 94 -7.15 -12.25 7.36
N SER A 95 -7.67 -12.45 6.16
CA SER A 95 -8.04 -13.77 5.68
C SER A 95 -6.79 -14.56 5.24
N TRP A 96 -6.93 -15.89 5.16
CA TRP A 96 -5.89 -16.77 4.59
C TRP A 96 -5.42 -16.31 3.20
N SER A 97 -6.34 -15.78 2.39
CA SER A 97 -6.00 -15.28 1.05
C SER A 97 -5.07 -14.09 1.06
N HIS A 98 -5.14 -13.19 2.06
CA HIS A 98 -4.17 -12.11 2.23
C HIS A 98 -2.78 -12.67 2.53
N TYR A 99 -2.68 -13.62 3.45
CA TYR A 99 -1.39 -14.26 3.77
C TYR A 99 -0.77 -14.96 2.56
N ILE A 100 -1.57 -15.60 1.70
CA ILE A 100 -1.08 -16.22 0.46
C ILE A 100 -0.41 -15.20 -0.48
N GLU A 101 -0.91 -13.99 -0.57
CA GLU A 101 -0.29 -12.92 -1.38
C GLU A 101 0.98 -12.37 -0.71
N LEU A 102 1.06 -12.40 0.61
CA LEU A 102 2.21 -11.89 1.37
C LEU A 102 3.38 -12.90 1.43
N LEU A 103 3.12 -14.21 1.43
CA LEU A 103 4.13 -15.25 1.57
C LEU A 103 5.29 -15.20 0.56
N PRO A 104 5.12 -14.77 -0.71
CA PRO A 104 6.24 -14.66 -1.64
C PRO A 104 7.22 -13.53 -1.34
N ILE A 105 6.85 -12.58 -0.46
CA ILE A 105 7.66 -11.42 -0.13
C ILE A 105 8.78 -11.83 0.82
N LYS A 106 10.02 -11.79 0.34
CA LYS A 106 11.21 -12.18 1.12
C LYS A 106 11.75 -11.05 1.99
N ASP A 107 11.60 -9.81 1.52
CA ASP A 107 11.99 -8.62 2.29
C ASP A 107 11.01 -8.42 3.45
N PHE A 108 11.55 -8.52 4.67
CA PHE A 108 10.75 -8.44 5.89
C PHE A 108 10.09 -7.05 6.09
N ASN A 109 10.78 -5.98 5.74
CA ASN A 109 10.23 -4.63 5.87
C ASN A 109 9.10 -4.40 4.86
N LYS A 110 9.26 -4.88 3.64
CA LYS A 110 8.22 -4.90 2.60
C LYS A 110 7.00 -5.74 3.04
N LEU A 111 7.25 -6.90 3.65
CA LEU A 111 6.19 -7.75 4.20
C LEU A 111 5.39 -7.02 5.27
N LEU A 112 6.07 -6.39 6.24
CA LEU A 112 5.44 -5.61 7.31
C LEU A 112 4.65 -4.42 6.76
N TYR A 113 5.20 -3.72 5.77
CA TYR A 113 4.50 -2.62 5.12
C TYR A 113 3.15 -3.06 4.57
N TYR A 114 3.11 -4.10 3.74
CA TYR A 114 1.85 -4.57 3.16
C TYR A 114 0.92 -5.20 4.19
N LEU A 115 1.46 -5.83 5.23
CA LEU A 115 0.68 -6.34 6.35
C LEU A 115 -0.07 -5.19 7.07
N ASN A 116 0.64 -4.12 7.43
CA ASN A 116 0.07 -2.95 8.09
C ASN A 116 -0.96 -2.25 7.18
N VAL A 117 -0.62 -2.05 5.91
CA VAL A 117 -1.56 -1.49 4.91
C VAL A 117 -2.88 -2.28 4.86
N CYS A 118 -2.82 -3.61 4.94
CA CYS A 118 -4.02 -4.44 4.95
C CYS A 118 -4.85 -4.25 6.23
N ILE A 119 -4.19 -4.13 7.38
CA ILE A 119 -4.84 -3.99 8.69
C ILE A 119 -5.46 -2.60 8.84
N ASP A 120 -4.67 -1.55 8.61
CA ASP A 120 -5.06 -0.16 8.86
C ASP A 120 -6.15 0.30 7.89
N ASN A 121 -6.01 -0.07 6.62
CA ASN A 121 -6.94 0.36 5.57
C ASN A 121 -8.01 -0.67 5.23
N LYS A 122 -8.02 -1.84 5.89
CA LYS A 122 -9.00 -2.93 5.66
C LYS A 122 -9.18 -3.27 4.17
N ILE A 123 -8.08 -3.25 3.41
CA ILE A 123 -8.13 -3.51 1.97
C ILE A 123 -8.40 -4.99 1.68
N ASP A 124 -9.05 -5.27 0.56
CA ASP A 124 -9.30 -6.62 0.10
C ASP A 124 -8.07 -7.24 -0.60
N VAL A 125 -8.12 -8.55 -0.82
CA VAL A 125 -7.03 -9.32 -1.46
C VAL A 125 -6.71 -8.82 -2.88
N ARG A 126 -7.72 -8.37 -3.61
CA ARG A 126 -7.54 -7.87 -4.99
C ARG A 126 -6.76 -6.55 -4.98
N THR A 127 -7.12 -5.66 -4.07
CA THR A 127 -6.41 -4.38 -3.85
C THR A 127 -4.99 -4.62 -3.38
N LEU A 128 -4.76 -5.53 -2.42
CA LEU A 128 -3.42 -5.92 -1.97
C LEU A 128 -2.56 -6.41 -3.15
N ARG A 129 -3.09 -7.34 -3.95
CA ARG A 129 -2.38 -7.87 -5.14
C ARG A 129 -2.01 -6.76 -6.13
N SER A 130 -2.92 -5.82 -6.36
CA SER A 130 -2.68 -4.67 -7.25
C SER A 130 -1.55 -3.80 -6.72
N ARG A 131 -1.52 -3.50 -5.41
CA ARG A 131 -0.49 -2.69 -4.76
C ARG A 131 0.89 -3.37 -4.80
N ILE A 132 0.96 -4.69 -4.54
CA ILE A 132 2.20 -5.47 -4.67
C ILE A 132 2.69 -5.44 -6.12
N LYS A 133 1.79 -5.67 -7.09
CA LYS A 133 2.14 -5.68 -8.52
C LYS A 133 2.61 -4.32 -9.03
N SER A 134 2.11 -3.22 -8.49
CA SER A 134 2.54 -1.86 -8.83
C SER A 134 3.85 -1.45 -8.17
N ASN A 135 4.50 -2.35 -7.41
CA ASN A 135 5.73 -2.07 -6.66
C ASN A 135 5.59 -0.85 -5.73
N GLU A 136 4.46 -0.75 -5.02
CA GLU A 136 4.16 0.42 -4.19
C GLU A 136 5.25 0.68 -3.15
N TYR A 137 5.71 -0.35 -2.43
CA TYR A 137 6.77 -0.23 -1.43
C TYR A 137 8.09 0.26 -2.03
N GLU A 138 8.47 -0.23 -3.20
CA GLU A 138 9.71 0.16 -3.88
C GLU A 138 9.71 1.63 -4.31
N ARG A 139 8.54 2.19 -4.55
CA ARG A 139 8.37 3.60 -4.96
C ARG A 139 8.26 4.57 -3.78
N LEU A 140 8.30 4.09 -2.52
CA LEU A 140 8.46 4.95 -1.36
C LEU A 140 9.92 5.44 -1.26
N ASP A 141 10.10 6.66 -0.80
CA ASP A 141 11.43 7.21 -0.53
C ASP A 141 12.13 6.41 0.59
N ASP A 142 13.45 6.34 0.56
CA ASP A 142 14.22 5.57 1.56
C ASP A 142 14.08 6.17 2.96
N GLU A 143 13.88 7.49 3.08
CA GLU A 143 13.57 8.14 4.35
C GLU A 143 12.24 7.63 4.92
N THR A 144 11.20 7.52 4.09
CA THR A 144 9.90 6.95 4.47
C THR A 144 10.04 5.50 4.93
N LYS A 145 10.77 4.68 4.17
CA LYS A 145 11.04 3.28 4.57
C LYS A 145 11.71 3.21 5.93
N ASN A 146 12.69 4.09 6.19
CA ASN A 146 13.37 4.19 7.48
C ASN A 146 12.44 4.66 8.61
N LYS A 147 11.54 5.62 8.36
CA LYS A 147 10.52 6.05 9.32
C LYS A 147 9.59 4.88 9.70
N LEU A 148 9.11 4.14 8.70
CA LEU A 148 8.22 2.97 8.91
C LEU A 148 8.90 1.86 9.72
N ILE A 149 10.18 1.55 9.43
CA ILE A 149 10.96 0.55 10.16
C ILE A 149 11.15 0.94 11.64
N ASN A 150 11.40 2.23 11.90
CA ASN A 150 11.72 2.73 13.24
C ASN A 150 10.49 3.22 14.02
N GLY A 151 9.28 3.07 13.49
CA GLY A 151 8.03 3.52 14.13
C GLY A 151 7.97 5.03 14.37
N LYS A 152 8.62 5.83 13.51
CA LYS A 152 8.60 7.29 13.58
C LYS A 152 7.30 7.84 13.00
N GLU A 153 6.93 9.05 13.44
CA GLU A 153 5.79 9.76 12.86
C GLU A 153 5.98 9.97 11.36
N THR A 154 4.90 9.74 10.63
CA THR A 154 4.81 9.92 9.18
C THR A 154 3.89 11.09 8.86
N SER A 155 4.07 11.66 7.68
CA SER A 155 3.28 12.76 7.14
C SER A 155 2.71 12.39 5.77
N VAL A 156 1.83 13.25 5.22
CA VAL A 156 1.26 13.04 3.88
C VAL A 156 2.34 12.79 2.82
N VAL A 157 3.42 13.58 2.89
CA VAL A 157 4.50 13.55 1.89
C VAL A 157 5.22 12.21 1.84
N ASP A 158 5.26 11.49 2.96
CA ASP A 158 5.94 10.19 3.08
C ASP A 158 5.25 9.11 2.22
N PHE A 159 3.95 9.22 1.99
CA PHE A 159 3.19 8.19 1.26
C PHE A 159 2.98 8.49 -0.23
N VAL A 160 3.41 9.66 -0.70
CA VAL A 160 3.32 10.03 -2.13
C VAL A 160 4.45 9.35 -2.89
N LYS A 161 4.09 8.42 -3.75
CA LYS A 161 5.02 7.56 -4.49
C LYS A 161 5.85 8.32 -5.52
N ASN A 162 7.01 7.77 -5.86
CA ASN A 162 7.87 8.29 -6.92
C ASN A 162 8.43 7.13 -7.77
N PRO A 163 8.17 7.08 -9.08
CA PRO A 163 7.33 7.99 -9.85
C PRO A 163 5.82 7.74 -9.63
N ILE A 164 5.01 8.77 -9.96
CA ILE A 164 3.56 8.67 -10.04
C ILE A 164 3.18 8.09 -11.40
N ILE A 165 2.33 7.05 -11.40
CA ILE A 165 1.87 6.39 -12.61
C ILE A 165 0.58 7.07 -13.09
N ILE A 166 0.60 7.60 -14.32
CA ILE A 166 -0.57 8.23 -14.94
C ILE A 166 -0.94 7.48 -16.22
N LYS A 167 -2.19 7.07 -16.32
CA LYS A 167 -2.68 6.33 -17.49
C LYS A 167 -2.76 7.23 -18.72
N ASN A 168 -2.12 6.80 -19.79
CA ASN A 168 -2.13 7.47 -21.09
C ASN A 168 -2.94 6.65 -22.11
N LYS A 169 -4.26 6.72 -22.02
CA LYS A 169 -5.19 5.96 -22.90
C LYS A 169 -5.03 6.27 -24.39
N TYR A 170 -4.40 7.38 -24.72
CA TYR A 170 -4.26 7.88 -26.09
C TYR A 170 -2.87 7.70 -26.67
N ASN A 171 -1.93 7.13 -25.89
CA ASN A 171 -0.53 6.92 -26.27
C ASN A 171 0.16 8.21 -26.78
N TYR A 172 -0.10 9.34 -26.11
CA TYR A 172 0.58 10.60 -26.40
C TYR A 172 2.07 10.48 -26.07
N GLU A 173 2.93 10.87 -27.03
CA GLU A 173 4.39 10.91 -26.84
C GLU A 173 4.84 12.22 -26.20
N ASP A 174 4.32 13.35 -26.72
CA ASP A 174 4.54 14.68 -26.14
C ASP A 174 3.21 15.26 -25.64
N ILE A 175 3.23 15.74 -24.40
CA ILE A 175 2.04 16.30 -23.76
C ILE A 175 2.33 17.69 -23.21
N SER A 176 1.31 18.55 -23.25
CA SER A 176 1.28 19.82 -22.53
C SER A 176 0.80 19.62 -21.09
N GLU A 177 1.03 20.61 -20.22
CA GLU A 177 0.48 20.61 -18.84
C GLU A 177 -1.04 20.42 -18.84
N LYS A 178 -1.74 21.07 -19.77
CA LYS A 178 -3.19 20.93 -19.92
C LYS A 178 -3.62 19.51 -20.35
N MET A 179 -2.85 18.83 -21.18
CA MET A 179 -3.12 17.43 -21.54
C MET A 179 -2.82 16.51 -20.35
N LEU A 180 -1.75 16.74 -19.60
CA LEU A 180 -1.43 15.98 -18.40
C LEU A 180 -2.57 16.12 -17.37
N GLN A 181 -3.04 17.33 -17.11
CA GLN A 181 -4.17 17.60 -16.24
C GLN A 181 -5.45 16.87 -16.73
N ARG A 182 -5.73 16.91 -18.02
CA ARG A 182 -6.87 16.19 -18.60
C ARG A 182 -6.79 14.68 -18.38
N LEU A 183 -5.63 14.06 -18.61
CA LEU A 183 -5.43 12.61 -18.36
C LEU A 183 -5.71 12.25 -16.89
N ILE A 184 -5.27 13.10 -15.96
CA ILE A 184 -5.52 12.93 -14.53
C ILE A 184 -7.01 13.04 -14.22
N LEU A 185 -7.71 14.05 -14.76
CA LEU A 185 -9.13 14.28 -14.49
C LEU A 185 -10.02 13.19 -15.11
N GLU A 186 -9.64 12.64 -16.25
CA GLU A 186 -10.37 11.53 -16.90
C GLU A 186 -10.35 10.23 -16.08
N ASP A 187 -9.34 10.03 -15.21
CA ASP A 187 -9.27 8.89 -14.28
C ASP A 187 -8.83 9.36 -12.88
N ILE A 188 -9.50 10.38 -12.38
CA ILE A 188 -9.19 11.00 -11.09
C ILE A 188 -9.20 9.98 -9.93
N SER A 189 -10.08 8.97 -10.00
CA SER A 189 -10.13 7.91 -9.01
C SER A 189 -8.85 7.07 -8.95
N SER A 190 -8.27 6.74 -10.10
CA SER A 190 -6.98 6.04 -10.14
C SER A 190 -5.84 6.93 -9.67
N PHE A 191 -5.86 8.22 -10.02
CA PHE A 191 -4.86 9.17 -9.59
C PHE A 191 -4.88 9.39 -8.06
N MET A 192 -6.07 9.51 -7.44
CA MET A 192 -6.17 9.59 -5.97
C MET A 192 -5.57 8.37 -5.28
N LYS A 193 -5.84 7.16 -5.79
CA LYS A 193 -5.26 5.91 -5.27
C LYS A 193 -3.75 5.84 -5.49
N GLU A 194 -3.27 6.43 -6.56
CA GLU A 194 -1.85 6.49 -6.88
C GLU A 194 -1.10 7.43 -5.94
N LEU A 195 -1.65 8.59 -5.60
CA LEU A 195 -1.08 9.50 -4.61
C LEU A 195 -0.95 8.85 -3.23
N GLY A 196 -1.91 8.00 -2.84
CA GLY A 196 -1.92 7.32 -1.55
C GLY A 196 -3.29 7.34 -0.88
N ASN A 197 -3.30 7.05 0.43
CA ASN A 197 -4.54 7.01 1.20
C ASN A 197 -5.01 8.42 1.60
N GLY A 198 -6.31 8.54 1.83
CA GLY A 198 -6.91 9.74 2.39
C GLY A 198 -7.06 10.91 1.41
N PHE A 199 -6.54 10.85 0.19
CA PHE A 199 -6.68 11.93 -0.78
C PHE A 199 -8.10 12.01 -1.34
N SER A 200 -8.63 13.23 -1.36
CA SER A 200 -9.93 13.57 -1.94
C SER A 200 -9.77 14.76 -2.88
N PHE A 201 -10.40 14.68 -4.04
CA PHE A 201 -10.42 15.77 -5.02
C PHE A 201 -11.41 16.84 -4.59
N ILE A 202 -10.96 18.11 -4.63
CA ILE A 202 -11.80 19.28 -4.37
C ILE A 202 -12.12 19.98 -5.68
N ASP A 203 -11.07 20.44 -6.40
CA ASP A 203 -11.23 21.29 -7.58
C ASP A 203 -10.04 21.18 -8.52
N SER A 204 -10.24 21.55 -9.78
CA SER A 204 -9.20 21.75 -10.78
C SER A 204 -9.24 23.17 -11.31
N GLU A 205 -8.08 23.73 -11.70
CA GLU A 205 -7.96 25.12 -12.06
C GLU A 205 -8.57 26.07 -10.99
N HIS A 206 -8.30 25.74 -9.72
CA HIS A 206 -8.88 26.45 -8.60
C HIS A 206 -8.40 27.91 -8.59
N LYS A 207 -9.36 28.82 -8.76
CA LYS A 207 -9.10 30.26 -8.92
C LYS A 207 -8.77 30.90 -7.58
N ILE A 208 -7.62 31.56 -7.51
CA ILE A 208 -7.21 32.40 -6.37
C ILE A 208 -6.92 33.83 -6.84
N LYS A 209 -7.10 34.80 -5.95
CA LYS A 209 -6.83 36.19 -6.25
C LYS A 209 -5.65 36.72 -5.44
N LEU A 210 -4.56 37.05 -6.11
CA LEU A 210 -3.34 37.61 -5.51
C LEU A 210 -3.23 39.11 -5.93
N GLY A 211 -3.57 40.00 -5.02
CA GLY A 211 -3.73 41.42 -5.37
C GLY A 211 -4.82 41.62 -6.42
N ASP A 212 -4.45 42.21 -7.55
CA ASP A 212 -5.38 42.43 -8.68
C ASP A 212 -5.34 41.34 -9.75
N ARG A 213 -4.54 40.30 -9.57
CA ARG A 213 -4.37 39.21 -10.55
C ARG A 213 -5.02 37.91 -10.08
N TYR A 214 -5.58 37.21 -11.04
CA TYR A 214 -6.06 35.82 -10.82
C TYR A 214 -4.98 34.85 -11.19
N ASN A 215 -4.82 33.83 -10.34
CA ASN A 215 -3.96 32.66 -10.56
C ASN A 215 -4.80 31.41 -10.41
N TYR A 216 -4.33 30.31 -10.90
CA TYR A 216 -5.05 29.04 -10.92
C TYR A 216 -4.14 27.95 -10.37
N ILE A 217 -4.64 27.19 -9.41
CA ILE A 217 -4.01 25.99 -8.88
C ILE A 217 -4.44 24.83 -9.76
N ASP A 218 -3.52 24.05 -10.32
CA ASP A 218 -3.86 22.97 -11.24
C ASP A 218 -4.82 21.96 -10.62
N LEU A 219 -4.50 21.44 -9.40
CA LEU A 219 -5.41 20.60 -8.65
C LEU A 219 -5.37 20.99 -7.15
N LEU A 220 -6.55 21.17 -6.58
CA LEU A 220 -6.73 21.34 -5.14
C LEU A 220 -7.33 20.07 -4.57
N LEU A 221 -6.64 19.47 -3.60
CA LEU A 221 -7.03 18.23 -2.95
C LEU A 221 -7.15 18.46 -1.44
N PHE A 222 -7.73 17.48 -0.75
CA PHE A 222 -7.74 17.40 0.70
C PHE A 222 -7.29 16.00 1.14
N ASN A 223 -6.43 15.91 2.15
CA ASN A 223 -6.11 14.64 2.76
C ASN A 223 -6.86 14.49 4.08
N ILE A 224 -7.74 13.49 4.15
CA ILE A 224 -8.64 13.24 5.28
C ILE A 224 -7.87 12.71 6.49
N GLU A 225 -6.85 11.87 6.27
CA GLU A 225 -6.07 11.23 7.35
C GLU A 225 -5.25 12.27 8.12
N PHE A 226 -4.66 13.22 7.40
CA PHE A 226 -3.82 14.27 7.95
C PHE A 226 -4.55 15.62 8.08
N ASN A 227 -5.84 15.67 7.78
CA ASN A 227 -6.70 16.84 7.93
C ASN A 227 -6.10 18.13 7.32
N CYS A 228 -5.53 18.05 6.11
CA CYS A 228 -4.86 19.17 5.45
C CYS A 228 -5.23 19.32 3.98
N TYR A 229 -5.16 20.56 3.47
CA TYR A 229 -5.21 20.81 2.03
C TYR A 229 -3.92 20.39 1.35
N VAL A 230 -4.04 19.99 0.10
CA VAL A 230 -2.90 19.63 -0.75
C VAL A 230 -3.04 20.36 -2.09
N VAL A 231 -2.04 21.20 -2.38
CA VAL A 231 -1.90 21.89 -3.65
C VAL A 231 -1.03 21.06 -4.57
N VAL A 232 -1.50 20.74 -5.76
CA VAL A 232 -0.73 20.03 -6.78
C VAL A 232 -0.48 20.93 -7.98
N GLU A 233 0.76 21.01 -8.39
CA GLU A 233 1.21 21.76 -9.57
C GLU A 233 1.80 20.75 -10.58
N LEU A 234 1.41 20.87 -11.86
CA LEU A 234 1.79 19.96 -12.93
C LEU A 234 2.81 20.61 -13.85
N LYS A 235 3.91 19.93 -14.13
CA LYS A 235 4.96 20.39 -15.02
C LYS A 235 5.39 19.30 -16.00
N VAL A 236 5.43 19.59 -17.28
CA VAL A 236 5.87 18.66 -18.33
C VAL A 236 7.37 18.75 -18.63
N CYS A 237 8.10 19.46 -17.80
CA CYS A 237 9.54 19.68 -17.91
C CYS A 237 10.28 19.30 -16.61
N GLU A 238 11.57 19.57 -16.57
CA GLU A 238 12.39 19.39 -15.37
C GLU A 238 11.99 20.41 -14.29
N LEU A 239 12.08 19.99 -13.02
CA LEU A 239 11.81 20.83 -11.86
C LEU A 239 12.74 22.05 -11.82
N ARG A 240 12.15 23.24 -11.63
CA ARG A 240 12.86 24.53 -11.50
C ARG A 240 12.50 25.23 -10.20
N LYS A 241 13.39 26.09 -9.71
CA LYS A 241 13.19 26.85 -8.47
C LYS A 241 11.95 27.76 -8.51
N GLU A 242 11.60 28.27 -9.70
CA GLU A 242 10.44 29.14 -9.89
C GLU A 242 9.14 28.44 -9.53
N TYR A 243 9.05 27.13 -9.76
CA TYR A 243 7.87 26.32 -9.41
C TYR A 243 7.73 26.14 -7.91
N ILE A 244 8.85 26.09 -7.17
CA ILE A 244 8.83 26.08 -5.70
C ILE A 244 8.21 27.38 -5.17
N GLY A 245 8.64 28.52 -5.66
CA GLY A 245 8.08 29.82 -5.26
C GLY A 245 6.58 29.95 -5.62
N GLN A 246 6.18 29.43 -6.77
CA GLN A 246 4.78 29.43 -7.20
C GLN A 246 3.90 28.61 -6.24
N ILE A 247 4.27 27.36 -5.97
CA ILE A 247 3.47 26.48 -5.11
C ILE A 247 3.46 26.97 -3.67
N GLU A 248 4.55 27.54 -3.17
CA GLU A 248 4.63 28.13 -1.84
C GLU A 248 3.62 29.28 -1.67
N VAL A 249 3.50 30.15 -2.66
CA VAL A 249 2.49 31.24 -2.67
C VAL A 249 1.08 30.66 -2.62
N TYR A 250 0.81 29.60 -3.38
CA TYR A 250 -0.51 28.95 -3.40
C TYR A 250 -0.84 28.29 -2.06
N MET A 251 0.11 27.56 -1.47
CA MET A 251 -0.05 26.95 -0.14
C MET A 251 -0.36 28.01 0.92
N ASN A 252 0.41 29.10 0.94
CA ASN A 252 0.22 30.20 1.87
C ASN A 252 -1.12 30.91 1.67
N TYR A 253 -1.61 31.00 0.43
CA TYR A 253 -2.95 31.54 0.15
C TYR A 253 -4.04 30.67 0.75
N ILE A 254 -3.97 29.33 0.55
CA ILE A 254 -4.92 28.38 1.13
C ILE A 254 -4.88 28.43 2.65
N ASP A 255 -3.69 28.48 3.25
CA ASP A 255 -3.51 28.54 4.71
C ASP A 255 -4.13 29.80 5.32
N ARG A 256 -4.08 30.94 4.61
CA ARG A 256 -4.59 32.22 5.12
C ARG A 256 -6.07 32.46 4.85
N ASN A 257 -6.60 31.97 3.72
CA ASN A 257 -7.91 32.38 3.23
C ASN A 257 -8.96 31.26 3.21
N ILE A 258 -8.53 29.97 3.20
CA ILE A 258 -9.44 28.85 3.01
C ILE A 258 -9.39 27.88 4.19
N LYS A 259 -8.19 27.55 4.67
CA LYS A 259 -7.96 26.60 5.74
C LYS A 259 -8.61 27.04 7.06
N LYS A 260 -9.26 26.12 7.77
CA LYS A 260 -9.76 26.34 9.14
C LYS A 260 -8.62 26.18 10.15
N ILE A 261 -8.78 26.77 11.34
CA ILE A 261 -7.78 26.71 12.44
C ILE A 261 -7.52 25.26 12.86
N SER A 262 -8.55 24.41 12.84
CA SER A 262 -8.47 23.00 13.22
C SER A 262 -7.79 22.09 12.17
N GLN A 263 -7.41 22.64 11.02
CA GLN A 263 -6.77 21.89 9.96
C GLN A 263 -5.25 22.13 9.98
N ASP A 264 -4.49 21.12 9.58
CA ASP A 264 -3.04 21.24 9.48
C ASP A 264 -2.62 22.11 8.29
N LYS A 265 -1.35 22.49 8.26
CA LYS A 265 -0.80 23.34 7.20
C LYS A 265 -0.88 22.64 5.84
N THR A 266 -1.18 23.43 4.83
CA THR A 266 -1.27 22.99 3.43
C THR A 266 0.08 22.41 2.95
N ILE A 267 0.02 21.33 2.18
CA ILE A 267 1.15 20.64 1.57
C ILE A 267 1.17 20.93 0.07
N GLY A 268 2.38 21.03 -0.50
CA GLY A 268 2.60 21.24 -1.92
C GLY A 268 3.23 20.02 -2.59
N ILE A 269 2.66 19.57 -3.69
CA ILE A 269 3.19 18.47 -4.52
C ILE A 269 3.42 19.01 -5.94
N ILE A 270 4.67 19.03 -6.39
CA ILE A 270 5.00 19.33 -7.78
C ILE A 270 5.19 18.00 -8.53
N ILE A 271 4.36 17.75 -9.52
CA ILE A 271 4.46 16.57 -10.39
C ILE A 271 5.12 17.01 -11.68
N CYS A 272 6.32 16.51 -11.96
CA CYS A 272 7.14 16.94 -13.07
C CYS A 272 7.67 15.77 -13.92
N LYS A 273 8.11 16.06 -15.16
CA LYS A 273 8.67 15.03 -16.05
C LYS A 273 10.00 14.50 -15.54
N LYS A 274 10.78 15.37 -14.91
CA LYS A 274 12.08 15.02 -14.34
C LYS A 274 12.34 15.83 -13.06
N ASN A 275 12.73 15.13 -12.01
CA ASN A 275 13.05 15.76 -10.75
C ASN A 275 14.46 16.39 -10.77
N ASN A 276 14.66 17.42 -9.94
CA ASN A 276 15.95 18.01 -9.69
C ASN A 276 16.22 18.02 -8.18
N LYS A 277 17.03 17.05 -7.72
CA LYS A 277 17.30 16.84 -6.29
C LYS A 277 17.85 18.10 -5.62
N TYR A 278 18.70 18.84 -6.30
CA TYR A 278 19.30 20.06 -5.74
C TYR A 278 18.27 21.16 -5.50
N VAL A 279 17.26 21.28 -6.37
CA VAL A 279 16.18 22.26 -6.19
C VAL A 279 15.38 21.96 -4.94
N ILE A 280 15.08 20.69 -4.67
CA ILE A 280 14.36 20.28 -3.45
C ILE A 280 15.24 20.35 -2.21
N GLU A 281 16.48 19.90 -2.28
CA GLU A 281 17.43 19.90 -1.15
C GLU A 281 17.63 21.31 -0.55
N TYR A 282 17.64 22.31 -1.41
CA TYR A 282 17.77 23.72 -0.98
C TYR A 282 16.43 24.46 -0.86
N CYS A 283 15.30 23.76 -0.95
CA CYS A 283 14.00 24.31 -0.65
C CYS A 283 13.85 24.50 0.87
N SER A 284 13.45 25.68 1.29
CA SER A 284 13.31 26.03 2.71
C SER A 284 12.04 25.48 3.36
N ASP A 285 11.03 25.11 2.58
CA ASP A 285 9.74 24.61 3.09
C ASP A 285 9.65 23.09 2.91
N ASN A 286 9.74 22.36 4.02
CA ASN A 286 9.67 20.91 4.07
C ASN A 286 8.29 20.32 3.74
N ARG A 287 7.27 21.16 3.56
CA ARG A 287 5.93 20.78 3.13
C ARG A 287 5.82 20.63 1.61
N ILE A 288 6.87 21.02 0.87
CA ILE A 288 6.89 20.96 -0.60
C ILE A 288 7.70 19.74 -1.01
N ILE A 289 7.10 18.89 -1.82
CA ILE A 289 7.75 17.75 -2.45
C ILE A 289 7.63 17.79 -3.96
N SER A 290 8.58 17.18 -4.65
CA SER A 290 8.47 16.91 -6.08
C SER A 290 8.43 15.40 -6.33
N ARG A 291 7.66 15.03 -7.35
CA ARG A 291 7.54 13.64 -7.83
C ARG A 291 7.64 13.61 -9.35
N GLU A 292 8.36 12.64 -9.87
CA GLU A 292 8.32 12.37 -11.30
C GLU A 292 7.02 11.65 -11.67
N TYR A 293 6.58 11.80 -12.92
CA TYR A 293 5.50 10.98 -13.44
C TYR A 293 5.97 10.12 -14.61
N ILE A 294 5.31 9.00 -14.81
CA ILE A 294 5.41 8.16 -16.00
C ILE A 294 4.03 7.94 -16.60
N LEU A 295 3.98 7.97 -17.92
CA LEU A 295 2.78 7.66 -18.70
C LEU A 295 2.78 6.18 -19.07
N VAL A 296 1.69 5.48 -18.79
CA VAL A 296 1.52 4.03 -19.07
C VAL A 296 0.21 3.75 -19.81
#